data_94a7384b452372834ff0d3bfd51f182e
#
_entry.id   94a7384b452372834ff0d3bfd51f182e
#
_cell.length_a   1.000
_cell.length_b   1.000
_cell.length_c   1.000
_cell.angle_alpha   90.00
_cell.angle_beta   90.00
_cell.angle_gamma   90.00
#
_symmetry.space_group_name_H-M   'P 1'
#
loop_
_entity.id
_entity.type
_entity.pdbx_description
1 polymer ?
#
loop_
_entity_poly.entity_id
_entity_poly.type
_entity_poly.pdbx_seq_one_letter_code
_entity_poly.pdbx_strand_id
1 'polypeptide(L)'
;MAQVAHTIVVGADPTKKVTGKKADVIVATRMCFEAALRLLKEGNLNKQITDAIAEISAVYKTNPLEGVLSHRVKKHMIDGDEVIINKQTTEQKVEEHKFDKYEVYVLDVILSTGEGKPKEVIKV
;
A
#
# COMPACT_ATOMS: atom_id res chain seq x y z
N MET A 1 6.98 9.22 -15.08
CA MET A 1 5.98 8.14 -15.25
C MET A 1 4.87 8.35 -14.23
N ALA A 2 3.62 8.22 -14.64
CA ALA A 2 2.47 8.27 -13.76
C ALA A 2 1.77 6.91 -13.76
N GLN A 3 1.38 6.42 -12.60
CA GLN A 3 0.69 5.13 -12.44
C GLN A 3 -0.59 5.33 -11.64
N VAL A 4 -1.65 4.66 -12.07
CA VAL A 4 -2.94 4.62 -11.37
C VAL A 4 -3.45 3.19 -11.36
N ALA A 5 -3.88 2.72 -10.22
CA ALA A 5 -4.51 1.42 -10.06
C ALA A 5 -5.78 1.53 -9.22
N HIS A 6 -6.77 0.73 -9.56
CA HIS A 6 -8.05 0.68 -8.88
C HIS A 6 -8.58 -0.75 -8.84
N THR A 7 -9.23 -1.11 -7.74
CA THR A 7 -9.81 -2.44 -7.55
C THR A 7 -11.29 -2.43 -7.86
N ILE A 8 -11.72 -3.36 -8.69
CA ILE A 8 -13.15 -3.60 -9.00
C ILE A 8 -13.53 -5.03 -8.66
N VAL A 9 -14.81 -5.25 -8.40
CA VAL A 9 -15.37 -6.61 -8.25
C VAL A 9 -15.96 -7.04 -9.58
N VAL A 10 -15.33 -8.02 -10.22
CA VAL A 10 -15.77 -8.56 -11.50
C VAL A 10 -17.13 -9.25 -11.35
N GLY A 11 -18.06 -8.98 -12.25
CA GLY A 11 -19.41 -9.55 -12.22
C GLY A 11 -20.32 -8.96 -11.14
N ALA A 12 -19.93 -7.89 -10.47
CA ALA A 12 -20.81 -7.20 -9.53
C ALA A 12 -21.98 -6.55 -10.27
N ASP A 13 -23.17 -6.70 -9.70
CA ASP A 13 -24.38 -6.01 -10.19
C ASP A 13 -24.28 -4.52 -9.82
N PRO A 14 -24.29 -3.60 -10.80
CA PRO A 14 -24.14 -2.17 -10.54
C PRO A 14 -25.30 -1.58 -9.71
N THR A 15 -26.43 -2.29 -9.62
CA THR A 15 -27.60 -1.88 -8.82
C THR A 15 -27.52 -2.31 -7.36
N LYS A 16 -26.57 -3.19 -7.01
CA LYS A 16 -26.37 -3.73 -5.67
C LYS A 16 -25.05 -3.31 -5.06
N LYS A 17 -25.09 -2.92 -3.78
CA LYS A 17 -23.85 -2.63 -3.06
C LYS A 17 -23.04 -3.89 -2.83
N VAL A 18 -21.74 -3.80 -3.06
CA VAL A 18 -20.79 -4.84 -2.63
C VAL A 18 -20.71 -4.83 -1.10
N THR A 19 -20.77 -6.00 -0.48
CA THR A 19 -20.74 -6.19 0.98
C THR A 19 -19.74 -7.25 1.40
N GLY A 20 -19.52 -7.38 2.72
CA GLY A 20 -18.65 -8.39 3.30
C GLY A 20 -17.16 -8.11 3.09
N LYS A 21 -16.35 -9.16 3.11
CA LYS A 21 -14.88 -9.06 3.05
C LYS A 21 -14.34 -8.33 1.82
N LYS A 22 -15.02 -8.44 0.68
CA LYS A 22 -14.64 -7.74 -0.55
C LYS A 22 -14.81 -6.23 -0.40
N ALA A 23 -15.92 -5.79 0.19
CA ALA A 23 -16.16 -4.39 0.49
C ALA A 23 -15.16 -3.87 1.53
N ASP A 24 -14.91 -4.62 2.58
CA ASP A 24 -14.01 -4.25 3.67
C ASP A 24 -12.58 -4.02 3.15
N VAL A 25 -12.05 -4.91 2.31
CA VAL A 25 -10.69 -4.75 1.78
C VAL A 25 -10.58 -3.57 0.81
N ILE A 26 -11.61 -3.30 0.01
CA ILE A 26 -11.61 -2.14 -0.90
C ILE A 26 -11.62 -0.84 -0.10
N VAL A 27 -12.49 -0.73 0.90
CA VAL A 27 -12.58 0.46 1.77
C VAL A 27 -11.30 0.63 2.58
N ALA A 28 -10.80 -0.45 3.18
CA ALA A 28 -9.54 -0.41 3.94
C ALA A 28 -8.37 0.08 3.10
N THR A 29 -8.23 -0.44 1.87
CA THR A 29 -7.18 0.00 0.93
C THR A 29 -7.31 1.48 0.60
N ARG A 30 -8.53 1.95 0.34
CA ARG A 30 -8.78 3.37 0.09
C ARG A 30 -8.41 4.24 1.30
N MET A 31 -8.77 3.83 2.50
CA MET A 31 -8.45 4.57 3.72
C MET A 31 -6.96 4.59 4.01
N CYS A 32 -6.26 3.46 3.80
CA CYS A 32 -4.80 3.40 3.90
C CYS A 32 -4.12 4.34 2.91
N PHE A 33 -4.58 4.35 1.67
CA PHE A 33 -4.03 5.22 0.63
C PHE A 33 -4.25 6.70 0.96
N GLU A 34 -5.43 7.08 1.41
CA GLU A 34 -5.74 8.45 1.84
C GLU A 34 -4.90 8.90 3.04
N ALA A 35 -4.66 8.00 3.99
CA ALA A 35 -3.76 8.28 5.11
C ALA A 35 -2.31 8.46 4.65
N ALA A 36 -1.83 7.57 3.76
CA ALA A 36 -0.49 7.67 3.18
C ALA A 36 -0.29 9.01 2.45
N LEU A 37 -1.26 9.44 1.65
CA LEU A 37 -1.19 10.74 0.97
C LEU A 37 -1.06 11.92 1.94
N ARG A 38 -1.75 11.87 3.07
CA ARG A 38 -1.69 12.93 4.09
C ARG A 38 -0.38 12.92 4.89
N LEU A 39 0.20 11.74 5.07
CA LEU A 39 1.46 11.56 5.80
C LEU A 39 2.70 11.79 4.92
N LEU A 40 2.56 11.66 3.59
CA LEU A 40 3.63 11.91 2.63
C LEU A 40 3.86 13.42 2.48
N LYS A 41 4.53 13.99 3.44
CA LYS A 41 4.88 15.42 3.48
C LYS A 41 6.24 15.63 4.13
N GLU A 42 6.86 16.77 3.81
CA GLU A 42 8.14 17.17 4.39
C GLU A 42 8.15 17.03 5.92
N GLY A 43 9.21 16.45 6.44
CA GLY A 43 9.46 16.28 7.87
C GLY A 43 8.89 15.00 8.47
N ASN A 44 7.96 14.32 7.82
CA ASN A 44 7.47 13.03 8.28
C ASN A 44 8.42 11.89 7.89
N LEU A 45 8.29 10.77 8.58
CA LEU A 45 9.08 9.56 8.34
C LEU A 45 8.29 8.54 7.53
N ASN A 46 8.98 7.78 6.69
CA ASN A 46 8.40 6.67 5.94
C ASN A 46 7.70 5.63 6.84
N LYS A 47 8.25 5.38 8.02
CA LYS A 47 7.68 4.47 9.02
C LYS A 47 6.27 4.89 9.47
N GLN A 48 5.98 6.18 9.57
CA GLN A 48 4.65 6.66 9.96
C GLN A 48 3.55 6.19 8.99
N ILE A 49 3.87 6.09 7.70
CA ILE A 49 2.95 5.56 6.69
C ILE A 49 2.74 4.06 6.88
N THR A 50 3.82 3.31 7.09
CA THR A 50 3.75 1.86 7.37
C THR A 50 2.89 1.56 8.61
N ASP A 51 3.10 2.30 9.68
CA ASP A 51 2.34 2.15 10.93
C ASP A 51 0.86 2.49 10.72
N ALA A 52 0.55 3.55 9.99
CA ALA A 52 -0.84 3.92 9.65
C ALA A 52 -1.55 2.84 8.81
N ILE A 53 -0.85 2.25 7.84
CA ILE A 53 -1.39 1.14 7.05
C ILE A 53 -1.71 -0.05 7.94
N ALA A 54 -0.82 -0.40 8.87
CA ALA A 54 -1.02 -1.50 9.81
C ALA A 54 -2.25 -1.26 10.72
N GLU A 55 -2.37 -0.07 11.29
CA GLU A 55 -3.49 0.28 12.17
C GLU A 55 -4.84 0.27 11.44
N ILE A 56 -4.93 0.92 10.27
CA ILE A 56 -6.17 1.01 9.51
C ILE A 56 -6.59 -0.37 9.00
N SER A 57 -5.64 -1.15 8.46
CA SER A 57 -5.95 -2.50 7.96
C SER A 57 -6.46 -3.42 9.05
N ALA A 58 -5.95 -3.31 10.28
CA ALA A 58 -6.40 -4.09 11.43
C ALA A 58 -7.86 -3.78 11.80
N VAL A 59 -8.30 -2.51 11.73
CA VAL A 59 -9.68 -2.11 11.99
C VAL A 59 -10.66 -2.83 11.05
N TYR A 60 -10.29 -3.02 9.80
CA TYR A 60 -11.11 -3.69 8.78
C TYR A 60 -10.86 -5.21 8.72
N LYS A 61 -10.07 -5.78 9.64
CA LYS A 61 -9.69 -7.21 9.65
C LYS A 61 -9.08 -7.67 8.33
N THR A 62 -8.24 -6.82 7.75
CA THR A 62 -7.46 -7.10 6.54
C THR A 62 -5.98 -7.09 6.86
N ASN A 63 -5.16 -7.60 5.96
CA ASN A 63 -3.71 -7.66 6.14
C ASN A 63 -2.99 -6.96 5.00
N PRO A 64 -2.03 -6.06 5.29
CA PRO A 64 -1.16 -5.52 4.26
C PRO A 64 -0.32 -6.64 3.63
N LEU A 65 -0.14 -6.57 2.32
CA LEU A 65 0.66 -7.54 1.60
C LEU A 65 2.15 -7.34 1.90
N GLU A 66 2.84 -8.44 2.21
CA GLU A 66 4.29 -8.45 2.43
C GLU A 66 5.05 -8.25 1.11
N GLY A 67 6.24 -7.65 1.16
CA GLY A 67 7.11 -7.47 0.01
C GLY A 67 6.74 -6.34 -0.94
N VAL A 68 5.70 -5.56 -0.64
CA VAL A 68 5.29 -4.41 -1.45
C VAL A 68 6.00 -3.15 -0.97
N LEU A 69 6.63 -2.44 -1.88
CA LEU A 69 7.36 -1.20 -1.63
C LEU A 69 6.81 -0.07 -2.49
N SER A 70 6.62 1.09 -1.87
CA SER A 70 6.44 2.36 -2.58
C SER A 70 7.80 3.02 -2.76
N HIS A 71 8.17 3.34 -3.99
CA HIS A 71 9.48 3.87 -4.32
C HIS A 71 9.48 5.37 -4.57
N ARG A 72 10.54 6.04 -4.14
CA ARG A 72 10.90 7.35 -4.67
C ARG A 72 11.27 7.20 -6.13
N VAL A 73 10.76 8.10 -6.97
CA VAL A 73 11.09 8.14 -8.40
C VAL A 73 11.86 9.40 -8.74
N LYS A 74 12.83 9.26 -9.61
CA LYS A 74 13.65 10.35 -10.16
C LYS A 74 13.66 10.24 -11.68
N LYS A 75 14.17 11.26 -12.36
CA LYS A 75 14.36 11.20 -13.81
C LYS A 75 15.22 9.97 -14.15
N HIS A 76 14.71 9.11 -15.03
CA HIS A 76 15.34 7.84 -15.45
C HIS A 76 15.53 6.77 -14.36
N MET A 77 14.89 6.93 -13.19
CA MET A 77 14.93 5.96 -12.10
C MET A 77 13.53 5.77 -11.50
N ILE A 78 12.98 4.56 -11.62
CA ILE A 78 11.62 4.23 -11.14
C ILE A 78 11.61 3.43 -9.82
N ASP A 79 12.77 2.95 -9.39
CA ASP A 79 13.01 2.10 -8.21
C ASP A 79 14.08 2.72 -7.30
N GLY A 80 13.87 3.97 -6.91
CA GLY A 80 14.78 4.66 -6.00
C GLY A 80 14.97 3.93 -4.66
N ASP A 81 16.09 4.18 -3.99
CA ASP A 81 16.48 3.51 -2.74
C ASP A 81 15.61 3.92 -1.54
N GLU A 82 15.08 5.14 -1.56
CA GLU A 82 14.16 5.60 -0.53
C GLU A 82 12.78 4.98 -0.77
N VAL A 83 12.35 4.14 0.15
CA VAL A 83 11.12 3.35 0.02
C VAL A 83 10.22 3.45 1.24
N ILE A 84 8.94 3.18 1.02
CA ILE A 84 7.95 3.00 2.09
C ILE A 84 7.48 1.55 1.99
N ILE A 85 7.65 0.79 3.06
CA ILE A 85 7.21 -0.61 3.07
C ILE A 85 5.73 -0.70 3.45
N ASN A 86 4.98 -1.51 2.71
CA ASN A 86 3.55 -1.74 2.95
C ASN A 86 3.29 -2.50 4.25
N LYS A 87 4.14 -3.49 4.55
CA LYS A 87 4.12 -4.26 5.80
C LYS A 87 5.54 -4.56 6.25
N GLN A 88 5.88 -4.11 7.44
CA GLN A 88 7.18 -4.44 8.03
C GLN A 88 7.20 -5.89 8.50
N THR A 89 8.28 -6.60 8.17
CA THR A 89 8.55 -7.98 8.61
C THR A 89 9.92 -8.07 9.24
N THR A 90 10.22 -9.18 9.91
CA THR A 90 11.55 -9.44 10.48
C THR A 90 12.62 -9.67 9.41
N GLU A 91 12.21 -10.14 8.25
CA GLU A 91 13.09 -10.50 7.12
C GLU A 91 13.39 -9.29 6.22
N GLN A 92 12.43 -8.38 6.07
CA GLN A 92 12.56 -7.21 5.23
C GLN A 92 12.58 -5.94 6.09
N LYS A 93 13.75 -5.37 6.28
CA LYS A 93 13.95 -4.10 6.94
C LYS A 93 14.16 -2.99 5.93
N VAL A 94 13.49 -1.87 6.15
CA VAL A 94 13.63 -0.65 5.37
C VAL A 94 14.29 0.41 6.23
N GLU A 95 15.26 1.11 5.66
CA GLU A 95 15.92 2.23 6.34
C GLU A 95 14.91 3.36 6.60
N GLU A 96 15.03 3.98 7.75
CA GLU A 96 14.24 5.14 8.09
C GLU A 96 14.62 6.31 7.20
N HIS A 97 13.64 6.91 6.55
CA HIS A 97 13.81 8.07 5.70
C HIS A 97 12.83 9.18 6.11
N LYS A 98 13.37 10.38 6.27
CA LYS A 98 12.60 11.60 6.49
C LYS A 98 12.33 12.27 5.15
N PHE A 99 11.06 12.45 4.83
CA PHE A 99 10.68 13.09 3.56
C PHE A 99 11.17 14.53 3.47
N ASP A 100 11.67 14.90 2.30
CA ASP A 100 12.15 16.23 1.99
C ASP A 100 11.34 16.85 0.83
N LYS A 101 11.55 18.14 0.60
CA LYS A 101 10.89 18.88 -0.49
C LYS A 101 11.24 18.29 -1.86
N TYR A 102 10.28 18.34 -2.74
CA TYR A 102 10.43 17.94 -4.15
C TYR A 102 10.74 16.43 -4.37
N GLU A 103 10.55 15.62 -3.36
CA GLU A 103 10.56 14.17 -3.53
C GLU A 103 9.25 13.71 -4.18
N VAL A 104 9.35 12.75 -5.10
CA VAL A 104 8.22 12.17 -5.80
C VAL A 104 8.19 10.67 -5.53
N TYR A 105 7.04 10.17 -5.11
CA TYR A 105 6.83 8.75 -4.79
C TYR A 105 5.71 8.17 -5.65
N VAL A 106 5.86 6.91 -6.03
CA VAL A 106 4.76 6.07 -6.48
C VAL A 106 4.26 5.30 -5.26
N LEU A 107 3.07 5.64 -4.79
CA LEU A 107 2.44 4.95 -3.66
C LEU A 107 1.77 3.67 -4.14
N ASP A 108 2.18 2.56 -3.57
CA ASP A 108 1.64 1.23 -3.84
C ASP A 108 1.14 0.60 -2.54
N VAL A 109 -0.18 0.64 -2.35
CA VAL A 109 -0.86 0.13 -1.15
C VAL A 109 -1.71 -1.06 -1.55
N ILE A 110 -1.34 -2.24 -1.08
CA ILE A 110 -2.03 -3.50 -1.38
C ILE A 110 -2.42 -4.20 -0.08
N LEU A 111 -3.70 -4.47 0.07
CA LEU A 111 -4.26 -5.23 1.19
C LEU A 111 -4.86 -6.56 0.72
N SER A 112 -4.89 -7.53 1.61
CA SER A 112 -5.46 -8.85 1.38
C SER A 112 -6.53 -9.17 2.43
N THR A 113 -7.54 -9.92 2.03
CA THR A 113 -8.49 -10.56 2.96
C THR A 113 -7.93 -11.80 3.65
N GLY A 114 -6.79 -12.31 3.17
CA GLY A 114 -6.06 -13.44 3.72
C GLY A 114 -4.87 -13.01 4.59
N GLU A 115 -3.84 -13.86 4.65
CA GLU A 115 -2.66 -13.63 5.51
C GLU A 115 -1.74 -12.49 5.05
N GLY A 116 -1.90 -12.00 3.81
CA GLY A 116 -1.03 -10.97 3.24
C GLY A 116 0.35 -11.49 2.81
N LYS A 117 0.50 -12.79 2.64
CA LYS A 117 1.72 -13.43 2.13
C LYS A 117 1.56 -13.76 0.65
N PRO A 118 2.34 -13.15 -0.24
CA PRO A 118 2.29 -13.48 -1.65
C PRO A 118 2.83 -14.91 -1.87
N LYS A 119 2.20 -15.63 -2.79
CA LYS A 119 2.66 -16.96 -3.21
C LYS A 119 2.91 -16.94 -4.71
N GLU A 120 4.06 -17.44 -5.10
CA GLU A 120 4.33 -17.69 -6.51
C GLU A 120 3.58 -18.94 -6.95
N VAL A 121 2.77 -18.81 -8.00
CA VAL A 121 2.06 -19.92 -8.62
C VAL A 121 2.76 -20.25 -9.94
N ILE A 122 3.54 -21.32 -9.93
CA ILE A 122 4.14 -21.85 -11.15
C ILE A 122 3.02 -22.55 -11.93
N LYS A 123 2.62 -21.99 -13.05
CA LYS A 123 1.77 -22.70 -14.02
C LYS A 123 2.64 -23.72 -14.74
N VAL A 124 2.37 -24.95 -14.48
CA VAL A 124 2.95 -26.06 -15.25
C VAL A 124 2.23 -26.16 -16.59
#